data_aa7314e42bdcf6c776e68a2412fcc62b
#
_entry.id   aa7314e42bdcf6c776e68a2412fcc62b
#
_cell.length_a   1.000
_cell.length_b   1.000
_cell.length_c   1.000
_cell.angle_alpha   90.00
_cell.angle_beta   90.00
_cell.angle_gamma   90.00
#
_symmetry.space_group_name_H-M   'P 1'
#
loop_
_entity.id
_entity.type
_entity.pdbx_description
1 polymer ?
#
loop_
_entity_poly.entity_id
_entity_poly.type
_entity_poly.pdbx_seq_one_letter_code
_entity_poly.pdbx_strand_id
1 'polypeptide(L)'
;MKKSVTGYNRAKRQAKQKNGIFLVIDGLRYDVISDLEHARKVTPNLAYLAEQGNVSWAVANAQATQFVLPALFSLTYPLDHGGYNNGIRYRPRSYAEQLSDAGYSTQMMASCNVLGITHGYDRGFSDMHTAMDSRVILAHLIGRNLQYELKRWKNGDLSKREIVSLLQNEFVFLLRRVASISEGGRGITWSSRLRKINERVAAGCRAEINLFEHSADTVIEKMMTIPPVLYWRYLGLEKPGFGYRFWRVLEAVRWRSERFFAKYNFPLLFLAQFETKADEVMGPLSDFITRNDGPWSVHLHLMDLHDCRSLSRPSHILKRLITWPRWVWLRMKGKTKRRASYDTALMLIDREIGRLIDALRSVERFDDTVIVITGDHGNFYAGSPRKRGNVALRTHFEDIDIPLIMSGCGALPKNIGLVDSMGITATYLDALGITAHESFKGISAFDGGCEAVITESAGSGNADLENRDLYFTVTTHCYRMMLVLIGSQLKILGLFDKRSDPDELLDLSKDPKYAEVISQLRSYLEKERADILAMRDYSQPEQAYSNKFASAR
;
A
#
# COMPACT_ATOMS: atom_id res chain seq x y z
N MET A 1 -39.64 6.92 -5.98
CA MET A 1 -39.71 8.39 -5.90
C MET A 1 -38.39 8.90 -5.36
N LYS A 2 -37.54 9.45 -6.23
CA LYS A 2 -36.25 10.04 -5.85
C LYS A 2 -36.54 11.39 -5.17
N LYS A 3 -36.27 11.51 -3.87
CA LYS A 3 -36.21 12.83 -3.22
C LYS A 3 -34.79 13.38 -3.46
N SER A 4 -34.74 14.44 -4.22
CA SER A 4 -33.58 15.30 -4.40
C SER A 4 -33.12 15.84 -3.06
N VAL A 5 -31.93 15.49 -2.64
CA VAL A 5 -31.23 16.21 -1.56
C VAL A 5 -30.73 17.51 -2.18
N THR A 6 -31.28 18.59 -1.62
CA THR A 6 -31.08 19.97 -2.02
C THR A 6 -29.61 20.34 -2.10
N GLY A 7 -29.27 20.90 -3.25
CA GLY A 7 -27.95 21.42 -3.53
C GLY A 7 -27.50 22.46 -2.52
N TYR A 8 -26.38 22.16 -1.88
CA TYR A 8 -25.53 23.16 -1.28
C TYR A 8 -24.96 23.97 -2.43
N ASN A 9 -25.44 25.21 -2.60
CA ASN A 9 -24.92 26.15 -3.60
C ASN A 9 -23.42 26.33 -3.34
N ARG A 10 -22.59 25.57 -4.06
CA ARG A 10 -21.17 25.86 -4.23
C ARG A 10 -21.06 27.16 -5.01
N ALA A 11 -21.10 28.28 -4.30
CA ALA A 11 -20.61 29.54 -4.86
C ALA A 11 -19.16 29.25 -5.29
N LYS A 12 -18.93 29.15 -6.61
CA LYS A 12 -17.60 29.12 -7.20
C LYS A 12 -16.90 30.44 -6.84
N ARG A 13 -16.35 30.52 -5.61
CA ARG A 13 -15.22 31.40 -5.39
C ARG A 13 -14.15 30.90 -6.35
N GLN A 14 -13.62 31.75 -7.19
CA GLN A 14 -12.29 31.61 -7.79
C GLN A 14 -11.26 31.68 -6.66
N ALA A 15 -11.30 30.69 -5.76
CA ALA A 15 -10.27 30.52 -4.77
C ALA A 15 -9.03 30.04 -5.54
N LYS A 16 -7.90 30.65 -5.27
CA LYS A 16 -6.56 30.21 -5.73
C LYS A 16 -6.47 28.68 -5.53
N GLN A 17 -6.15 27.94 -6.58
CA GLN A 17 -5.97 26.50 -6.49
C GLN A 17 -4.88 26.21 -5.46
N LYS A 18 -5.19 25.37 -4.47
CA LYS A 18 -4.21 24.96 -3.45
C LYS A 18 -3.25 23.92 -4.00
N ASN A 19 -2.02 23.89 -3.50
CA ASN A 19 -1.10 22.79 -3.72
C ASN A 19 -1.53 21.57 -2.91
N GLY A 20 -0.99 20.39 -3.24
CA GLY A 20 -1.32 19.16 -2.55
C GLY A 20 -0.11 18.29 -2.21
N ILE A 21 -0.11 17.74 -1.00
CA ILE A 21 0.82 16.68 -0.59
C ILE A 21 -0.01 15.50 -0.10
N PHE A 22 0.14 14.35 -0.77
CA PHE A 22 -0.45 13.09 -0.38
C PHE A 22 0.65 12.16 0.10
N LEU A 23 0.88 12.13 1.43
CA LEU A 23 1.93 11.36 2.08
C LEU A 23 1.39 10.04 2.60
N VAL A 24 1.81 8.94 2.01
CA VAL A 24 1.57 7.58 2.49
C VAL A 24 2.81 7.07 3.20
N ILE A 25 2.65 6.58 4.42
CA ILE A 25 3.71 5.94 5.21
C ILE A 25 3.35 4.48 5.37
N ASP A 26 4.07 3.59 4.67
CA ASP A 26 3.83 2.15 4.72
C ASP A 26 3.78 1.63 6.16
N GLY A 27 2.68 0.99 6.50
CA GLY A 27 2.49 0.43 7.83
C GLY A 27 2.24 1.44 8.95
N LEU A 28 1.78 2.65 8.66
CA LEU A 28 1.41 3.63 9.69
C LEU A 28 0.09 3.26 10.35
N ARG A 29 0.13 2.94 11.63
CA ARG A 29 -1.03 2.53 12.43
C ARG A 29 -1.76 3.73 13.04
N TYR A 30 -3.09 3.60 13.17
CA TYR A 30 -3.91 4.63 13.83
C TYR A 30 -3.55 4.85 15.30
N ASP A 31 -3.12 3.79 16.04
CA ASP A 31 -2.76 3.90 17.45
C ASP A 31 -1.58 4.84 17.77
N VAL A 32 -0.87 5.29 16.72
CA VAL A 32 0.21 6.29 16.84
C VAL A 32 -0.35 7.69 17.15
N ILE A 33 -1.52 8.01 16.63
CA ILE A 33 -2.12 9.36 16.70
C ILE A 33 -3.46 9.39 17.46
N SER A 34 -4.01 8.24 17.84
CA SER A 34 -5.28 8.13 18.57
C SER A 34 -5.24 8.81 19.94
N ASP A 35 -4.06 8.85 20.57
CA ASP A 35 -3.77 9.62 21.78
C ASP A 35 -2.83 10.79 21.42
N LEU A 36 -3.40 11.96 21.23
CA LEU A 36 -2.65 13.18 20.88
C LEU A 36 -1.65 13.61 21.94
N GLU A 37 -1.95 13.40 23.23
CA GLU A 37 -1.00 13.73 24.31
C GLU A 37 0.26 12.86 24.22
N HIS A 38 0.09 11.58 23.93
CA HIS A 38 1.21 10.68 23.69
C HIS A 38 1.93 11.03 22.37
N ALA A 39 1.18 11.33 21.31
CA ALA A 39 1.72 11.70 20.00
C ALA A 39 2.61 12.95 20.09
N ARG A 40 2.22 14.00 20.82
CA ARG A 40 3.07 15.19 21.05
C ARG A 40 4.45 14.85 21.60
N LYS A 41 4.57 13.79 22.39
CA LYS A 41 5.85 13.35 22.99
C LYS A 41 6.70 12.49 22.05
N VAL A 42 6.08 11.77 21.11
CA VAL A 42 6.75 10.78 20.26
C VAL A 42 6.85 11.24 18.81
N THR A 43 5.82 11.87 18.30
CA THR A 43 5.65 12.34 16.92
C THR A 43 5.07 13.77 16.90
N PRO A 44 5.84 14.75 17.43
CA PRO A 44 5.33 16.13 17.63
C PRO A 44 4.87 16.81 16.34
N ASN A 45 5.48 16.51 15.19
CA ASN A 45 5.11 17.13 13.92
C ASN A 45 3.82 16.52 13.33
N LEU A 46 3.61 15.21 13.47
CA LEU A 46 2.34 14.57 13.15
C LEU A 46 1.22 15.09 14.06
N ALA A 47 1.49 15.18 15.37
CA ALA A 47 0.53 15.74 16.34
C ALA A 47 0.20 17.20 16.00
N TYR A 48 1.19 18.01 15.65
CA TYR A 48 0.98 19.38 15.21
C TYR A 48 0.02 19.47 14.01
N LEU A 49 0.26 18.67 12.95
CA LEU A 49 -0.61 18.68 11.77
C LEU A 49 -2.03 18.21 12.09
N ALA A 50 -2.18 17.23 12.98
CA ALA A 50 -3.47 16.74 13.45
C ALA A 50 -4.25 17.82 14.24
N GLU A 51 -3.57 18.63 15.05
CA GLU A 51 -4.15 19.70 15.86
C GLU A 51 -4.49 20.95 15.04
N GLN A 52 -3.70 21.25 14.01
CA GLN A 52 -3.97 22.36 13.10
C GLN A 52 -5.04 22.05 12.04
N GLY A 53 -5.42 20.80 11.91
CA GLY A 53 -6.32 20.36 10.87
C GLY A 53 -7.36 19.36 11.37
N ASN A 54 -7.38 18.20 10.75
CA ASN A 54 -8.33 17.14 11.05
C ASN A 54 -7.58 15.81 11.27
N VAL A 55 -8.06 15.01 12.20
CA VAL A 55 -7.63 13.63 12.37
C VAL A 55 -8.86 12.72 12.46
N SER A 56 -8.81 11.59 11.76
CA SER A 56 -9.86 10.58 11.82
C SER A 56 -9.24 9.17 11.78
N TRP A 57 -9.96 8.24 12.38
CA TRP A 57 -9.73 6.83 12.16
C TRP A 57 -10.21 6.45 10.77
N ALA A 58 -9.37 5.75 10.04
CA ALA A 58 -9.66 5.18 8.73
C ALA A 58 -9.34 3.68 8.73
N VAL A 59 -9.93 2.96 7.76
CA VAL A 59 -9.75 1.51 7.61
C VAL A 59 -9.23 1.21 6.22
N ALA A 60 -8.11 0.48 6.13
CA ALA A 60 -7.54 0.10 4.85
C ALA A 60 -8.41 -0.95 4.12
N ASN A 61 -8.60 -0.78 2.80
CA ASN A 61 -9.35 -1.75 1.99
C ASN A 61 -8.59 -3.07 1.77
N ALA A 62 -7.30 -3.14 2.14
CA ALA A 62 -6.54 -4.38 2.18
C ALA A 62 -5.35 -4.25 3.16
N GLN A 63 -4.77 -5.39 3.55
CA GLN A 63 -3.77 -5.50 4.61
C GLN A 63 -2.31 -5.54 4.13
N ALA A 64 -2.04 -5.20 2.89
CA ALA A 64 -0.68 -5.17 2.33
C ALA A 64 -0.59 -4.16 1.19
N THR A 65 0.56 -3.51 1.05
CA THR A 65 0.82 -2.45 0.08
C THR A 65 0.35 -2.82 -1.34
N GLN A 66 0.79 -3.96 -1.87
CA GLN A 66 0.40 -4.39 -3.22
C GLN A 66 -1.13 -4.53 -3.39
N PHE A 67 -1.84 -4.90 -2.33
CA PHE A 67 -3.27 -5.17 -2.39
C PHE A 67 -4.09 -3.89 -2.29
N VAL A 68 -3.66 -2.94 -1.46
CA VAL A 68 -4.41 -1.71 -1.16
C VAL A 68 -4.14 -0.58 -2.15
N LEU A 69 -2.99 -0.56 -2.82
CA LEU A 69 -2.65 0.53 -3.75
C LEU A 69 -3.68 0.80 -4.84
N PRO A 70 -4.37 -0.22 -5.42
CA PRO A 70 -5.47 0.07 -6.35
C PRO A 70 -6.59 0.90 -5.72
N ALA A 71 -6.92 0.69 -4.45
CA ALA A 71 -7.92 1.49 -3.74
C ALA A 71 -7.46 2.94 -3.55
N LEU A 72 -6.19 3.15 -3.19
CA LEU A 72 -5.63 4.49 -3.06
C LEU A 72 -5.49 5.23 -4.40
N PHE A 73 -5.15 4.54 -5.49
CA PHE A 73 -4.83 5.19 -6.76
C PHE A 73 -6.01 5.30 -7.73
N SER A 74 -6.85 4.26 -7.81
CA SER A 74 -8.00 4.22 -8.73
C SER A 74 -9.34 4.28 -8.03
N LEU A 75 -9.37 4.36 -6.70
CA LEU A 75 -10.58 4.44 -5.88
C LEU A 75 -11.59 3.31 -6.24
N THR A 76 -11.07 2.11 -6.45
CA THR A 76 -11.81 0.88 -6.75
C THR A 76 -11.40 -0.19 -5.76
N TYR A 77 -12.27 -1.14 -5.46
CA TYR A 77 -11.92 -2.20 -4.51
C TYR A 77 -10.71 -3.03 -4.97
N PRO A 78 -9.90 -3.55 -4.06
CA PRO A 78 -8.70 -4.35 -4.38
C PRO A 78 -8.95 -5.51 -5.34
N LEU A 79 -10.08 -6.22 -5.20
CA LEU A 79 -10.42 -7.36 -6.05
C LEU A 79 -11.15 -6.98 -7.35
N ASP A 80 -11.51 -5.71 -7.58
CA ASP A 80 -12.07 -5.26 -8.85
C ASP A 80 -11.07 -5.44 -10.01
N HIS A 81 -11.58 -5.52 -11.23
CA HIS A 81 -10.78 -5.56 -12.46
C HIS A 81 -9.75 -6.71 -12.51
N GLY A 82 -10.13 -7.88 -12.01
CA GLY A 82 -9.26 -9.05 -11.97
C GLY A 82 -8.24 -9.06 -10.82
N GLY A 83 -8.44 -8.21 -9.80
CA GLY A 83 -7.62 -8.17 -8.59
C GLY A 83 -6.45 -7.18 -8.67
N TYR A 84 -5.57 -7.27 -7.69
CA TYR A 84 -4.50 -6.28 -7.45
C TYR A 84 -3.16 -6.58 -8.13
N ASN A 85 -3.01 -7.72 -8.81
CA ASN A 85 -1.69 -8.14 -9.34
C ASN A 85 -1.17 -7.24 -10.45
N ASN A 86 -2.07 -6.68 -11.25
CA ASN A 86 -1.75 -5.77 -12.34
C ASN A 86 -1.75 -4.30 -11.90
N GLY A 87 -1.83 -4.03 -10.60
CA GLY A 87 -1.94 -2.68 -10.08
C GLY A 87 -3.14 -1.95 -10.67
N ILE A 88 -2.89 -0.79 -11.29
CA ILE A 88 -3.94 0.01 -11.94
C ILE A 88 -3.90 -0.03 -13.47
N ARG A 89 -3.11 -0.91 -14.09
CA ARG A 89 -2.95 -0.99 -15.57
C ARG A 89 -4.29 -1.08 -16.32
N TYR A 90 -5.23 -1.86 -15.80
CA TYR A 90 -6.52 -2.14 -16.44
C TYR A 90 -7.70 -1.48 -15.71
N ARG A 91 -7.42 -0.58 -14.76
CA ARG A 91 -8.45 0.16 -14.06
C ARG A 91 -8.81 1.44 -14.81
N PRO A 92 -10.06 1.93 -14.67
CA PRO A 92 -10.55 3.02 -15.52
C PRO A 92 -9.71 4.28 -15.42
N ARG A 93 -9.46 4.77 -14.21
CA ARG A 93 -8.76 6.04 -14.00
C ARG A 93 -7.98 6.06 -12.69
N SER A 94 -6.94 6.88 -12.62
CA SER A 94 -6.22 7.20 -11.39
C SER A 94 -6.57 8.61 -10.90
N TYR A 95 -6.41 8.84 -9.60
CA TYR A 95 -6.58 10.18 -9.03
C TYR A 95 -5.54 11.18 -9.57
N ALA A 96 -4.34 10.70 -9.91
CA ALA A 96 -3.30 11.55 -10.49
C ALA A 96 -3.65 12.01 -11.91
N GLU A 97 -4.32 11.16 -12.73
CA GLU A 97 -4.88 11.58 -14.01
C GLU A 97 -5.95 12.64 -13.81
N GLN A 98 -6.79 12.52 -12.77
CA GLN A 98 -7.80 13.52 -12.46
C GLN A 98 -7.19 14.88 -12.07
N LEU A 99 -6.09 14.86 -11.31
CA LEU A 99 -5.33 16.07 -10.98
C LEU A 99 -4.63 16.68 -12.20
N SER A 100 -4.01 15.85 -13.03
CA SER A 100 -3.34 16.29 -14.25
C SER A 100 -4.31 16.99 -15.20
N ASP A 101 -5.52 16.43 -15.39
CA ASP A 101 -6.59 17.02 -16.22
C ASP A 101 -7.11 18.35 -15.64
N ALA A 102 -7.03 18.51 -14.32
CA ALA A 102 -7.35 19.77 -13.64
C ALA A 102 -6.20 20.79 -13.67
N GLY A 103 -5.11 20.50 -14.39
CA GLY A 103 -3.98 21.41 -14.61
C GLY A 103 -2.91 21.39 -13.54
N TYR A 104 -2.89 20.38 -12.65
CA TYR A 104 -1.83 20.22 -11.65
C TYR A 104 -0.54 19.66 -12.27
N SER A 105 0.61 20.22 -11.87
CA SER A 105 1.89 19.55 -12.03
C SER A 105 1.97 18.41 -11.00
N THR A 106 1.95 17.17 -11.47
CA THR A 106 1.87 15.98 -10.63
C THR A 106 3.21 15.29 -10.50
N GLN A 107 3.66 15.08 -9.28
CA GLN A 107 4.94 14.46 -8.96
C GLN A 107 4.74 13.22 -8.10
N MET A 108 5.40 12.10 -8.42
CA MET A 108 5.52 10.95 -7.54
C MET A 108 6.93 10.85 -6.96
N MET A 109 7.04 10.69 -5.65
CA MET A 109 8.28 10.37 -4.94
C MET A 109 8.05 9.14 -4.07
N ALA A 110 8.55 7.99 -4.48
CA ALA A 110 8.23 6.72 -3.81
C ALA A 110 9.48 5.86 -3.56
N SER A 111 9.60 5.38 -2.34
CA SER A 111 10.58 4.34 -1.97
C SER A 111 10.07 2.92 -2.27
N CYS A 112 8.82 2.78 -2.71
CA CYS A 112 8.16 1.50 -2.94
C CYS A 112 8.33 1.03 -4.38
N ASN A 113 8.94 -0.14 -4.58
CA ASN A 113 9.09 -0.74 -5.90
C ASN A 113 7.76 -1.18 -6.54
N VAL A 114 6.72 -1.43 -5.74
CA VAL A 114 5.38 -1.82 -6.22
C VAL A 114 4.71 -0.67 -6.94
N LEU A 115 5.05 0.59 -6.60
CA LEU A 115 4.57 1.80 -7.29
C LEU A 115 5.29 2.06 -8.63
N GLY A 116 5.89 1.05 -9.19
CA GLY A 116 6.59 1.17 -10.47
C GLY A 116 5.64 1.28 -11.67
N ILE A 117 6.19 1.76 -12.76
CA ILE A 117 5.57 1.88 -14.09
C ILE A 117 4.99 0.54 -14.58
N THR A 118 5.56 -0.56 -14.10
CA THR A 118 5.12 -1.93 -14.47
C THR A 118 3.68 -2.24 -14.07
N HIS A 119 3.15 -1.56 -13.07
CA HIS A 119 1.79 -1.74 -12.55
C HIS A 119 0.87 -0.56 -12.90
N GLY A 120 1.32 0.36 -13.76
CA GLY A 120 0.54 1.50 -14.24
C GLY A 120 0.43 2.66 -13.25
N TYR A 121 1.18 2.66 -12.15
CA TYR A 121 1.14 3.72 -11.14
C TYR A 121 1.81 5.03 -11.61
N ASP A 122 2.40 5.04 -12.81
CA ASP A 122 2.90 6.24 -13.47
C ASP A 122 1.79 7.08 -14.14
N ARG A 123 0.58 6.54 -14.26
CA ARG A 123 -0.54 7.20 -14.95
C ARG A 123 -0.92 8.49 -14.23
N GLY A 124 -0.88 9.60 -14.98
CA GLY A 124 -1.25 10.92 -14.51
C GLY A 124 -0.14 11.69 -13.78
N PHE A 125 1.04 11.09 -13.57
CA PHE A 125 2.19 11.83 -13.04
C PHE A 125 3.04 12.44 -14.15
N SER A 126 3.33 13.73 -14.01
CA SER A 126 4.20 14.47 -14.95
C SER A 126 5.65 14.00 -14.82
N ASP A 127 6.08 13.67 -13.58
CA ASP A 127 7.41 13.18 -13.29
C ASP A 127 7.39 12.20 -12.09
N MET A 128 8.41 11.35 -12.02
CA MET A 128 8.53 10.31 -11.00
C MET A 128 9.97 10.21 -10.49
N HIS A 129 10.13 10.40 -9.19
CA HIS A 129 11.36 10.07 -8.48
C HIS A 129 11.12 8.82 -7.63
N THR A 130 11.66 7.69 -8.05
CA THR A 130 11.42 6.42 -7.35
C THR A 130 12.73 5.72 -6.98
N ALA A 131 12.70 4.92 -5.93
CA ALA A 131 13.76 3.97 -5.61
C ALA A 131 13.63 2.69 -6.46
N MET A 132 13.39 2.85 -7.76
CA MET A 132 13.18 1.70 -8.65
C MET A 132 14.45 0.85 -8.73
N ASP A 133 14.35 -0.37 -8.22
CA ASP A 133 15.36 -1.42 -8.37
C ASP A 133 14.79 -2.54 -9.25
N SER A 134 15.22 -2.56 -10.50
CA SER A 134 14.75 -3.54 -11.50
C SER A 134 15.01 -4.99 -11.07
N ARG A 135 16.01 -5.24 -10.22
CA ARG A 135 16.28 -6.59 -9.68
C ARG A 135 15.16 -7.06 -8.78
N VAL A 136 14.66 -6.14 -7.92
CA VAL A 136 13.58 -6.42 -6.98
C VAL A 136 12.26 -6.58 -7.72
N ILE A 137 12.00 -5.73 -8.72
CA ILE A 137 10.80 -5.84 -9.56
C ILE A 137 10.75 -7.21 -10.24
N LEU A 138 11.84 -7.64 -10.87
CA LEU A 138 11.93 -8.97 -11.49
C LEU A 138 11.77 -10.11 -10.48
N ALA A 139 12.41 -10.00 -9.32
CA ALA A 139 12.30 -11.00 -8.27
C ALA A 139 10.86 -11.12 -7.73
N HIS A 140 10.15 -10.02 -7.60
CA HIS A 140 8.74 -10.01 -7.16
C HIS A 140 7.83 -10.62 -8.21
N LEU A 141 7.96 -10.24 -9.49
CA LEU A 141 7.15 -10.81 -10.55
C LEU A 141 7.33 -12.33 -10.61
N ILE A 142 8.59 -12.79 -10.71
CA ILE A 142 8.88 -14.22 -10.80
C ILE A 142 8.44 -14.95 -9.53
N GLY A 143 8.77 -14.41 -8.34
CA GLY A 143 8.55 -15.10 -7.06
C GLY A 143 7.11 -15.05 -6.55
N ARG A 144 6.31 -14.07 -6.93
CA ARG A 144 4.94 -13.91 -6.44
C ARG A 144 3.89 -14.27 -7.47
N ASN A 145 4.01 -13.73 -8.68
CA ASN A 145 2.97 -13.91 -9.70
C ASN A 145 3.24 -15.18 -10.53
N LEU A 146 4.42 -15.30 -11.11
CA LEU A 146 4.69 -16.37 -12.07
C LEU A 146 4.95 -17.74 -11.42
N GLN A 147 5.43 -17.80 -10.17
CA GLN A 147 5.68 -19.09 -9.49
C GLN A 147 4.40 -19.93 -9.32
N TYR A 148 3.26 -19.30 -9.13
CA TYR A 148 1.98 -20.00 -9.05
C TYR A 148 1.63 -20.64 -10.40
N GLU A 149 1.73 -19.87 -11.48
CA GLU A 149 1.41 -20.34 -12.83
C GLU A 149 2.41 -21.41 -13.33
N LEU A 150 3.71 -21.23 -13.00
CA LEU A 150 4.72 -22.24 -13.29
C LEU A 150 4.46 -23.57 -12.55
N LYS A 151 3.92 -23.54 -11.34
CA LYS A 151 3.50 -24.75 -10.63
C LYS A 151 2.29 -25.41 -11.29
N ARG A 152 1.27 -24.63 -11.69
CA ARG A 152 0.10 -25.13 -12.43
C ARG A 152 0.56 -25.85 -13.72
N TRP A 153 1.44 -25.20 -14.49
CA TRP A 153 2.00 -25.83 -15.68
C TRP A 153 2.76 -27.12 -15.37
N LYS A 154 3.59 -27.13 -14.33
CA LYS A 154 4.32 -28.34 -13.90
C LYS A 154 3.39 -29.47 -13.47
N ASN A 155 2.26 -29.16 -12.88
CA ASN A 155 1.25 -30.12 -12.45
C ASN A 155 0.35 -30.62 -13.62
N GLY A 156 0.45 -30.00 -14.80
CA GLY A 156 -0.39 -30.32 -15.95
C GLY A 156 -1.73 -29.56 -16.00
N ASP A 157 -1.93 -28.59 -15.09
CA ASP A 157 -3.14 -27.77 -15.05
C ASP A 157 -3.20 -26.71 -16.16
N LEU A 158 -2.05 -26.43 -16.79
CA LEU A 158 -1.91 -25.53 -17.93
C LEU A 158 -1.21 -26.25 -19.09
N SER A 159 -1.70 -26.02 -20.29
CA SER A 159 -1.03 -26.45 -21.52
C SER A 159 0.24 -25.61 -21.79
N LYS A 160 1.13 -26.11 -22.65
CA LYS A 160 2.31 -25.35 -23.10
C LYS A 160 1.92 -24.02 -23.76
N ARG A 161 0.84 -23.99 -24.53
CA ARG A 161 0.37 -22.79 -25.20
C ARG A 161 -0.10 -21.74 -24.20
N GLU A 162 -0.80 -22.14 -23.15
CA GLU A 162 -1.30 -21.23 -22.10
C GLU A 162 -0.16 -20.62 -21.31
N ILE A 163 0.82 -21.41 -20.82
CA ILE A 163 1.94 -20.83 -20.05
C ILE A 163 2.80 -19.92 -20.92
N VAL A 164 3.04 -20.24 -22.19
CA VAL A 164 3.81 -19.36 -23.09
C VAL A 164 3.05 -18.06 -23.35
N SER A 165 1.74 -18.12 -23.59
CA SER A 165 0.90 -16.92 -23.75
C SER A 165 0.89 -16.04 -22.50
N LEU A 166 0.78 -16.64 -21.32
CA LEU A 166 0.84 -15.94 -20.05
C LEU A 166 2.21 -15.25 -19.85
N LEU A 167 3.30 -15.96 -20.11
CA LEU A 167 4.63 -15.37 -20.00
C LEU A 167 4.87 -14.25 -21.04
N GLN A 168 4.30 -14.36 -22.24
CA GLN A 168 4.34 -13.30 -23.24
C GLN A 168 3.65 -12.03 -22.71
N ASN A 169 2.49 -12.18 -22.11
CA ASN A 169 1.67 -11.07 -21.64
C ASN A 169 2.18 -10.42 -20.34
N GLU A 170 2.76 -11.20 -19.44
CA GLU A 170 3.18 -10.70 -18.13
C GLU A 170 4.69 -10.48 -18.06
N PHE A 171 5.49 -11.48 -18.38
CA PHE A 171 6.94 -11.43 -18.21
C PHE A 171 7.63 -10.63 -19.31
N VAL A 172 7.37 -10.94 -20.58
CA VAL A 172 7.96 -10.19 -21.71
C VAL A 172 7.50 -8.75 -21.70
N PHE A 173 6.23 -8.49 -21.39
CA PHE A 173 5.73 -7.14 -21.19
C PHE A 173 6.53 -6.38 -20.11
N LEU A 174 6.76 -7.00 -18.94
CA LEU A 174 7.56 -6.39 -17.89
C LEU A 174 8.99 -6.12 -18.33
N LEU A 175 9.63 -7.09 -19.01
CA LEU A 175 11.00 -6.93 -19.51
C LEU A 175 11.10 -5.73 -20.47
N ARG A 176 10.13 -5.56 -21.38
CA ARG A 176 10.06 -4.41 -22.30
C ARG A 176 9.91 -3.10 -21.52
N ARG A 177 9.03 -3.06 -20.51
CA ARG A 177 8.85 -1.86 -19.66
C ARG A 177 10.11 -1.52 -18.88
N VAL A 178 10.77 -2.49 -18.26
CA VAL A 178 12.04 -2.28 -17.53
C VAL A 178 13.12 -1.74 -18.48
N ALA A 179 13.23 -2.28 -19.69
CA ALA A 179 14.17 -1.79 -20.69
C ALA A 179 13.86 -0.33 -21.10
N SER A 180 12.59 -0.01 -21.40
CA SER A 180 12.18 1.33 -21.85
C SER A 180 12.38 2.43 -20.79
N ILE A 181 12.16 2.11 -19.52
CA ILE A 181 12.35 3.07 -18.41
C ILE A 181 13.81 3.53 -18.34
N SER A 182 14.76 2.62 -18.53
CA SER A 182 16.19 2.93 -18.47
C SER A 182 16.65 3.78 -19.66
N GLU A 183 15.89 3.81 -20.76
CA GLU A 183 16.20 4.59 -21.97
C GLU A 183 15.53 5.96 -21.99
N GLY A 184 14.35 6.08 -21.38
CA GLY A 184 13.50 7.28 -21.55
C GLY A 184 13.58 8.33 -20.45
N GLY A 185 14.39 8.15 -19.42
CA GLY A 185 14.52 9.12 -18.31
C GLY A 185 13.31 9.24 -17.37
N ARG A 186 12.16 8.64 -17.67
CA ARG A 186 11.01 8.57 -16.77
C ARG A 186 11.24 7.52 -15.68
N GLY A 187 10.90 7.84 -14.44
CA GLY A 187 11.16 6.96 -13.30
C GLY A 187 12.62 7.02 -12.83
N ILE A 188 13.20 8.21 -12.91
CA ILE A 188 14.59 8.44 -12.53
C ILE A 188 14.75 8.10 -11.05
N THR A 189 15.58 7.09 -10.80
CA THR A 189 16.08 6.89 -9.44
C THR A 189 17.11 7.96 -9.12
N TRP A 190 16.98 8.61 -7.95
CA TRP A 190 17.98 9.57 -7.44
C TRP A 190 19.32 8.92 -7.08
N SER A 191 19.37 7.58 -6.98
CA SER A 191 20.60 6.85 -6.70
C SER A 191 21.38 6.54 -7.98
N SER A 192 22.57 7.13 -8.14
CA SER A 192 23.49 6.84 -9.25
C SER A 192 23.87 5.34 -9.32
N ARG A 193 23.94 4.68 -8.17
CA ARG A 193 24.18 3.23 -8.07
C ARG A 193 23.01 2.44 -8.67
N LEU A 194 21.77 2.78 -8.32
CA LEU A 194 20.60 2.10 -8.87
C LEU A 194 20.46 2.35 -10.36
N ARG A 195 20.76 3.55 -10.86
CA ARG A 195 20.78 3.83 -12.31
C ARG A 195 21.68 2.86 -13.06
N LYS A 196 22.94 2.72 -12.65
CA LYS A 196 23.89 1.76 -13.28
C LYS A 196 23.40 0.30 -13.22
N ILE A 197 22.73 -0.08 -12.12
CA ILE A 197 22.14 -1.41 -11.99
C ILE A 197 20.97 -1.58 -12.96
N ASN A 198 20.08 -0.59 -13.03
CA ASN A 198 18.91 -0.62 -13.89
C ASN A 198 19.31 -0.66 -15.38
N GLU A 199 20.32 0.12 -15.80
CA GLU A 199 20.88 0.07 -17.16
C GLU A 199 21.40 -1.33 -17.51
N ARG A 200 22.14 -1.96 -16.59
CA ARG A 200 22.62 -3.33 -16.78
C ARG A 200 21.48 -4.35 -16.86
N VAL A 201 20.46 -4.20 -16.01
CA VAL A 201 19.29 -5.07 -16.03
C VAL A 201 18.49 -4.86 -17.31
N ALA A 202 18.36 -3.63 -17.80
CA ALA A 202 17.67 -3.31 -19.05
C ALA A 202 18.33 -4.00 -20.26
N ALA A 203 19.66 -3.96 -20.33
CA ALA A 203 20.40 -4.70 -21.36
C ALA A 203 20.14 -6.21 -21.28
N GLY A 204 20.14 -6.77 -20.07
CA GLY A 204 19.79 -8.17 -19.83
C GLY A 204 18.34 -8.50 -20.20
N CYS A 205 17.40 -7.59 -19.94
CA CYS A 205 15.99 -7.77 -20.31
C CYS A 205 15.82 -7.93 -21.82
N ARG A 206 16.51 -7.12 -22.64
CA ARG A 206 16.48 -7.26 -24.10
C ARG A 206 17.01 -8.62 -24.56
N ALA A 207 18.11 -9.04 -23.98
CA ALA A 207 18.68 -10.37 -24.29
C ALA A 207 17.73 -11.51 -23.87
N GLU A 208 17.03 -11.36 -22.75
CA GLU A 208 16.07 -12.36 -22.27
C GLU A 208 14.80 -12.41 -23.15
N ILE A 209 14.34 -11.29 -23.69
CA ILE A 209 13.24 -11.24 -24.67
C ILE A 209 13.63 -12.05 -25.91
N ASN A 210 14.83 -11.80 -26.46
CA ASN A 210 15.32 -12.55 -27.60
C ASN A 210 15.44 -14.05 -27.30
N LEU A 211 15.93 -14.41 -26.11
CA LEU A 211 16.00 -15.82 -25.69
C LEU A 211 14.61 -16.45 -25.61
N PHE A 212 13.62 -15.73 -25.08
CA PHE A 212 12.23 -16.21 -24.99
C PHE A 212 11.62 -16.44 -26.38
N GLU A 213 11.83 -15.53 -27.32
CA GLU A 213 11.34 -15.63 -28.70
C GLU A 213 11.93 -16.83 -29.44
N HIS A 214 13.19 -17.19 -29.16
CA HIS A 214 13.85 -18.35 -29.78
C HIS A 214 13.62 -19.66 -29.01
N SER A 215 13.52 -19.60 -27.69
CA SER A 215 13.38 -20.78 -26.82
C SER A 215 12.65 -20.45 -25.52
N ALA A 216 11.31 -20.39 -25.56
CA ALA A 216 10.48 -20.19 -24.38
C ALA A 216 10.72 -21.27 -23.30
N ASP A 217 10.98 -22.53 -23.72
CA ASP A 217 11.26 -23.65 -22.80
C ASP A 217 12.48 -23.37 -21.93
N THR A 218 13.56 -22.83 -22.50
CA THR A 218 14.78 -22.46 -21.76
C THR A 218 14.46 -21.42 -20.69
N VAL A 219 13.66 -20.41 -21.01
CA VAL A 219 13.27 -19.36 -20.04
C VAL A 219 12.38 -19.93 -18.94
N ILE A 220 11.44 -20.81 -19.26
CA ILE A 220 10.58 -21.50 -18.28
C ILE A 220 11.44 -22.34 -17.32
N GLU A 221 12.37 -23.14 -17.85
CA GLU A 221 13.28 -23.95 -17.03
C GLU A 221 14.15 -23.09 -16.11
N LYS A 222 14.65 -21.95 -16.61
CA LYS A 222 15.40 -20.97 -15.81
C LYS A 222 14.56 -20.41 -14.66
N MET A 223 13.31 -20.02 -14.90
CA MET A 223 12.41 -19.50 -13.86
C MET A 223 12.12 -20.54 -12.78
N MET A 224 12.10 -21.82 -13.14
CA MET A 224 11.86 -22.91 -12.19
C MET A 224 13.11 -23.28 -11.37
N THR A 225 14.31 -23.07 -11.91
CA THR A 225 15.57 -23.53 -11.31
C THR A 225 16.35 -22.44 -10.60
N ILE A 226 16.26 -21.19 -11.08
CA ILE A 226 16.99 -20.05 -10.51
C ILE A 226 16.14 -19.35 -9.45
N PRO A 227 16.63 -19.16 -8.22
CA PRO A 227 15.93 -18.35 -7.23
C PRO A 227 15.59 -16.94 -7.78
N PRO A 228 14.34 -16.44 -7.58
CA PRO A 228 13.91 -15.16 -8.15
C PRO A 228 14.85 -13.99 -7.86
N VAL A 229 15.42 -13.92 -6.65
CA VAL A 229 16.37 -12.87 -6.25
C VAL A 229 17.70 -12.88 -7.00
N LEU A 230 18.03 -13.98 -7.65
CA LEU A 230 19.25 -14.13 -8.46
C LEU A 230 18.99 -14.03 -9.96
N TYR A 231 17.73 -14.08 -10.40
CA TYR A 231 17.36 -14.20 -11.81
C TYR A 231 17.97 -13.10 -12.69
N TRP A 232 17.99 -11.86 -12.20
CA TRP A 232 18.54 -10.71 -12.91
C TRP A 232 20.01 -10.88 -13.37
N ARG A 233 20.79 -11.75 -12.69
CA ARG A 233 22.20 -12.03 -13.04
C ARG A 233 22.34 -12.93 -14.25
N TYR A 234 21.28 -13.64 -14.61
CA TYR A 234 21.26 -14.68 -15.65
C TYR A 234 20.32 -14.33 -16.81
N LEU A 235 19.91 -13.07 -16.89
CA LEU A 235 19.14 -12.55 -18.02
C LEU A 235 19.94 -12.72 -19.32
N GLY A 236 19.30 -13.27 -20.36
CA GLY A 236 19.89 -13.53 -21.66
C GLY A 236 20.84 -14.73 -21.74
N LEU A 237 21.07 -15.44 -20.63
CA LEU A 237 21.89 -16.63 -20.61
C LEU A 237 21.02 -17.90 -20.62
N GLU A 238 21.35 -18.87 -21.46
CA GLU A 238 20.62 -20.14 -21.49
C GLU A 238 20.75 -20.93 -20.18
N LYS A 239 21.93 -20.94 -19.58
CA LYS A 239 22.23 -21.67 -18.33
C LYS A 239 23.01 -20.80 -17.35
N PRO A 240 22.81 -21.02 -16.04
CA PRO A 240 23.63 -20.36 -15.01
C PRO A 240 25.08 -20.84 -15.14
N GLY A 241 26.03 -19.89 -15.28
CA GLY A 241 27.45 -20.18 -15.37
C GLY A 241 28.05 -20.68 -14.05
N PHE A 242 29.37 -20.97 -14.08
CA PHE A 242 30.13 -21.53 -12.94
C PHE A 242 29.97 -20.76 -11.62
N GLY A 243 29.78 -19.42 -11.67
CA GLY A 243 29.60 -18.59 -10.49
C GLY A 243 28.25 -18.76 -9.76
N TYR A 244 27.31 -19.54 -10.29
CA TYR A 244 25.95 -19.69 -9.71
C TYR A 244 25.97 -20.20 -8.26
N ARG A 245 26.76 -21.24 -7.98
CA ARG A 245 26.88 -21.84 -6.62
C ARG A 245 27.42 -20.82 -5.62
N PHE A 246 28.42 -20.04 -6.01
CA PHE A 246 29.00 -18.97 -5.18
C PHE A 246 27.96 -17.92 -4.80
N TRP A 247 27.24 -17.36 -5.79
CA TRP A 247 26.22 -16.34 -5.53
C TRP A 247 25.06 -16.88 -4.67
N ARG A 248 24.66 -18.11 -4.87
CA ARG A 248 23.63 -18.76 -4.05
C ARG A 248 24.05 -18.89 -2.58
N VAL A 249 25.29 -19.30 -2.33
CA VAL A 249 25.83 -19.39 -0.96
C VAL A 249 25.93 -17.99 -0.34
N LEU A 250 26.48 -17.03 -1.07
CA LEU A 250 26.62 -15.65 -0.60
C LEU A 250 25.27 -15.03 -0.20
N GLU A 251 24.24 -15.20 -1.02
CA GLU A 251 22.89 -14.73 -0.69
C GLU A 251 22.30 -15.42 0.55
N ALA A 252 22.54 -16.71 0.71
CA ALA A 252 22.08 -17.44 1.89
C ALA A 252 22.79 -16.96 3.19
N VAL A 253 24.09 -16.67 3.13
CA VAL A 253 24.87 -16.12 4.26
C VAL A 253 24.38 -14.69 4.56
N ARG A 254 24.26 -13.85 3.53
CA ARG A 254 23.74 -12.49 3.67
C ARG A 254 22.39 -12.50 4.39
N TRP A 255 21.44 -13.30 3.93
CA TRP A 255 20.09 -13.36 4.47
C TRP A 255 20.04 -13.83 5.94
N ARG A 256 20.90 -14.79 6.31
CA ARG A 256 21.03 -15.25 7.70
C ARG A 256 21.60 -14.15 8.60
N SER A 257 22.64 -13.46 8.15
CA SER A 257 23.26 -12.37 8.93
C SER A 257 22.29 -11.19 9.12
N GLU A 258 21.57 -10.77 8.09
CA GLU A 258 20.55 -9.74 8.17
C GLU A 258 19.48 -10.07 9.24
N ARG A 259 18.96 -11.30 9.23
CA ARG A 259 17.96 -11.73 10.21
C ARG A 259 18.51 -11.74 11.64
N PHE A 260 19.76 -12.14 11.81
CA PHE A 260 20.39 -12.16 13.12
C PHE A 260 20.54 -10.75 13.70
N PHE A 261 21.14 -9.83 12.96
CA PHE A 261 21.40 -8.47 13.44
C PHE A 261 20.12 -7.63 13.55
N ALA A 262 19.19 -7.77 12.63
CA ALA A 262 17.89 -7.08 12.68
C ALA A 262 17.11 -7.41 13.96
N LYS A 263 17.29 -8.60 14.54
CA LYS A 263 16.65 -9.00 15.81
C LYS A 263 16.98 -8.07 16.99
N TYR A 264 18.18 -7.50 16.99
CA TYR A 264 18.68 -6.65 18.08
C TYR A 264 18.67 -5.16 17.73
N ASN A 265 18.13 -4.79 16.57
CA ASN A 265 18.22 -3.43 16.06
C ASN A 265 19.67 -2.89 16.05
N PHE A 266 20.63 -3.78 15.82
CA PHE A 266 22.05 -3.45 15.89
C PHE A 266 22.42 -2.52 14.72
N PRO A 267 23.28 -1.51 14.91
CA PRO A 267 23.62 -0.51 13.88
C PRO A 267 24.61 -1.07 12.84
N LEU A 268 24.17 -2.09 12.08
CA LEU A 268 24.90 -2.62 10.94
C LEU A 268 24.18 -2.29 9.64
N LEU A 269 24.97 -2.18 8.58
CA LEU A 269 24.49 -1.96 7.23
C LEU A 269 23.95 -3.28 6.66
N PHE A 270 22.69 -3.25 6.25
CA PHE A 270 22.06 -4.33 5.51
C PHE A 270 21.69 -3.83 4.12
N LEU A 271 21.73 -4.73 3.15
CA LEU A 271 21.15 -4.45 1.83
C LEU A 271 19.62 -4.60 1.98
N ALA A 272 18.97 -3.50 2.31
CA ALA A 272 17.52 -3.46 2.40
C ALA A 272 16.87 -3.72 1.04
N GLN A 273 15.67 -4.25 1.08
CA GLN A 273 14.82 -4.39 -0.11
C GLN A 273 14.50 -3.00 -0.71
N PHE A 274 14.38 -1.99 0.15
CA PHE A 274 14.13 -0.60 -0.22
C PHE A 274 15.35 0.23 0.16
N GLU A 275 16.01 0.81 -0.85
CA GLU A 275 17.27 1.55 -0.64
C GLU A 275 17.07 3.01 -0.23
N THR A 276 15.85 3.54 -0.33
CA THR A 276 15.55 4.94 -0.02
C THR A 276 14.80 5.07 1.29
N LYS A 277 15.21 6.02 2.10
CA LYS A 277 14.57 6.41 3.36
C LYS A 277 14.03 7.84 3.26
N ALA A 278 13.14 8.22 4.17
CA ALA A 278 12.46 9.51 4.17
C ALA A 278 13.43 10.71 4.03
N ASP A 279 14.58 10.66 4.72
CA ASP A 279 15.59 11.72 4.65
C ASP A 279 16.21 11.93 3.27
N GLU A 280 16.17 10.94 2.40
CA GLU A 280 16.68 11.03 1.04
C GLU A 280 15.66 11.61 0.06
N VAL A 281 14.39 11.55 0.42
CA VAL A 281 13.26 12.07 -0.39
C VAL A 281 13.06 13.57 -0.13
N MET A 282 13.34 14.04 1.09
CA MET A 282 13.04 15.41 1.49
C MET A 282 13.84 16.47 0.74
N GLY A 283 15.10 16.19 0.34
CA GLY A 283 15.89 17.10 -0.48
C GLY A 283 15.26 17.36 -1.85
N PRO A 284 15.05 16.31 -2.68
CA PRO A 284 14.34 16.44 -3.95
C PRO A 284 12.95 17.06 -3.83
N LEU A 285 12.22 16.77 -2.75
CA LEU A 285 10.91 17.38 -2.50
C LEU A 285 11.01 18.88 -2.24
N SER A 286 11.94 19.31 -1.40
CA SER A 286 12.18 20.73 -1.13
C SER A 286 12.55 21.47 -2.41
N ASP A 287 13.43 20.90 -3.23
CA ASP A 287 13.80 21.45 -4.54
C ASP A 287 12.59 21.59 -5.48
N PHE A 288 11.71 20.58 -5.51
CA PHE A 288 10.48 20.61 -6.32
C PHE A 288 9.55 21.73 -5.84
N ILE A 289 9.27 21.80 -4.53
CA ILE A 289 8.40 22.81 -3.92
C ILE A 289 8.91 24.23 -4.23
N THR A 290 10.22 24.43 -4.19
CA THR A 290 10.84 25.76 -4.41
C THR A 290 10.77 26.19 -5.88
N ARG A 291 10.85 25.26 -6.84
CA ARG A 291 10.94 25.58 -8.27
C ARG A 291 9.59 25.68 -8.98
N ASN A 292 8.49 25.22 -8.36
CA ASN A 292 7.19 25.17 -9.03
C ASN A 292 6.23 26.23 -8.47
N ASP A 293 5.79 27.17 -9.33
CA ASP A 293 4.93 28.29 -8.96
C ASP A 293 3.42 28.02 -9.16
N GLY A 294 3.06 27.07 -10.04
CA GLY A 294 1.66 26.71 -10.34
C GLY A 294 1.06 25.73 -9.33
N PRO A 295 -0.19 25.35 -9.47
CA PRO A 295 -0.76 24.30 -8.65
C PRO A 295 -0.03 22.97 -8.92
N TRP A 296 0.45 22.37 -7.86
CA TRP A 296 1.14 21.09 -7.92
C TRP A 296 0.60 20.10 -6.88
N SER A 297 0.75 18.82 -7.18
CA SER A 297 0.42 17.74 -6.26
C SER A 297 1.56 16.72 -6.21
N VAL A 298 2.03 16.41 -5.02
CA VAL A 298 3.09 15.43 -4.79
C VAL A 298 2.52 14.22 -4.06
N HIS A 299 2.67 13.03 -4.65
CA HIS A 299 2.48 11.77 -3.95
C HIS A 299 3.80 11.30 -3.35
N LEU A 300 3.82 11.14 -2.04
CA LEU A 300 4.95 10.60 -1.30
C LEU A 300 4.59 9.22 -0.77
N HIS A 301 5.47 8.21 -0.96
CA HIS A 301 5.29 6.90 -0.34
C HIS A 301 6.59 6.46 0.35
N LEU A 302 6.57 6.47 1.69
CA LEU A 302 7.73 6.19 2.53
C LEU A 302 7.68 4.77 3.09
N MET A 303 8.78 4.03 2.97
CA MET A 303 8.89 2.62 3.37
C MET A 303 9.62 2.40 4.70
N ASP A 304 9.87 3.45 5.47
CA ASP A 304 10.70 3.40 6.67
C ASP A 304 10.15 2.49 7.77
N LEU A 305 8.83 2.38 7.91
CA LEU A 305 8.19 1.51 8.90
C LEU A 305 8.03 0.07 8.42
N HIS A 306 7.99 -0.17 7.09
CA HIS A 306 7.90 -1.52 6.53
C HIS A 306 9.08 -2.38 6.98
N ASP A 307 10.29 -1.87 6.84
CA ASP A 307 11.52 -2.50 7.34
C ASP A 307 12.27 -1.55 8.26
N CYS A 308 11.64 -1.27 9.40
CA CYS A 308 12.14 -0.33 10.42
C CYS A 308 13.50 -0.72 11.02
N ARG A 309 14.01 -1.93 10.74
CA ARG A 309 15.28 -2.44 11.26
C ARG A 309 16.40 -2.45 10.23
N SER A 310 16.09 -2.27 8.96
CA SER A 310 17.09 -2.27 7.89
C SER A 310 17.76 -0.90 7.73
N LEU A 311 19.01 -0.93 7.29
CA LEU A 311 19.81 0.24 6.95
C LEU A 311 20.26 0.10 5.50
N SER A 312 20.09 1.16 4.71
CA SER A 312 20.45 1.16 3.29
C SER A 312 21.76 1.86 2.98
N ARG A 313 22.25 2.72 3.87
CA ARG A 313 23.49 3.50 3.68
C ARG A 313 24.33 3.58 4.95
N PRO A 314 25.65 3.78 4.82
CA PRO A 314 26.54 3.99 5.98
C PRO A 314 26.10 5.17 6.89
N SER A 315 25.57 6.25 6.31
CA SER A 315 25.04 7.40 7.07
C SER A 315 23.89 7.02 8.01
N HIS A 316 23.12 5.99 7.68
CA HIS A 316 22.04 5.49 8.53
C HIS A 316 22.56 4.77 9.79
N ILE A 317 23.81 4.30 9.78
CA ILE A 317 24.46 3.75 10.98
C ILE A 317 24.52 4.81 12.07
N LEU A 318 24.95 6.03 11.72
CA LEU A 318 25.01 7.14 12.68
C LEU A 318 23.61 7.49 13.22
N LYS A 319 22.59 7.58 12.34
CA LYS A 319 21.21 7.79 12.77
C LYS A 319 20.72 6.69 13.72
N ARG A 320 21.07 5.44 13.43
CA ARG A 320 20.75 4.30 14.29
C ARG A 320 21.46 4.38 15.65
N LEU A 321 22.73 4.76 15.67
CA LEU A 321 23.48 4.96 16.93
C LEU A 321 22.85 6.07 17.78
N ILE A 322 22.42 7.16 17.18
CA ILE A 322 21.75 8.27 17.87
C ILE A 322 20.38 7.81 18.46
N THR A 323 19.64 6.99 17.75
CA THR A 323 18.32 6.53 18.20
C THR A 323 18.36 5.27 19.06
N TRP A 324 19.50 4.57 19.12
CA TRP A 324 19.65 3.31 19.87
C TRP A 324 19.41 3.44 21.39
N PRO A 325 19.85 4.52 22.08
CA PRO A 325 19.52 4.73 23.50
C PRO A 325 18.01 4.81 23.72
N ARG A 326 17.25 5.44 22.82
CA ARG A 326 15.78 5.47 22.89
C ARG A 326 15.18 4.07 22.70
N TRP A 327 15.70 3.28 21.76
CA TRP A 327 15.29 1.90 21.57
C TRP A 327 15.51 1.07 22.83
N VAL A 328 16.70 1.18 23.49
CA VAL A 328 17.00 0.51 24.75
C VAL A 328 16.02 0.94 25.84
N TRP A 329 15.77 2.24 25.97
CA TRP A 329 14.80 2.77 26.93
C TRP A 329 13.40 2.20 26.74
N LEU A 330 12.90 2.15 25.49
CA LEU A 330 11.61 1.54 25.15
C LEU A 330 11.57 0.05 25.54
N ARG A 331 12.69 -0.66 25.37
CA ARG A 331 12.83 -2.04 25.79
C ARG A 331 12.76 -2.19 27.34
N MET A 332 13.41 -1.29 28.06
CA MET A 332 13.33 -1.24 29.53
C MET A 332 11.91 -0.94 30.02
N LYS A 333 11.13 -0.17 29.26
CA LYS A 333 9.70 0.09 29.49
C LYS A 333 8.77 -1.05 29.05
N GLY A 334 9.29 -2.23 28.75
CA GLY A 334 8.51 -3.43 28.43
C GLY A 334 8.03 -3.54 26.97
N LYS A 335 8.30 -2.57 26.10
CA LYS A 335 7.92 -2.68 24.69
C LYS A 335 8.63 -3.86 24.00
N THR A 336 7.96 -4.54 23.08
CA THR A 336 8.59 -5.61 22.30
C THR A 336 9.74 -5.06 21.45
N LYS A 337 10.69 -5.93 21.03
CA LYS A 337 11.81 -5.50 20.15
C LYS A 337 11.30 -4.83 18.86
N ARG A 338 10.24 -5.34 18.29
CA ARG A 338 9.65 -4.83 17.04
C ARG A 338 8.94 -3.50 17.27
N ARG A 339 8.15 -3.38 18.35
CA ARG A 339 7.50 -2.10 18.68
C ARG A 339 8.53 -1.01 18.97
N ALA A 340 9.58 -1.30 19.71
CA ALA A 340 10.65 -0.34 19.97
C ALA A 340 11.37 0.11 18.67
N SER A 341 11.57 -0.82 17.71
CA SER A 341 12.15 -0.48 16.41
C SER A 341 11.19 0.36 15.56
N TYR A 342 9.91 0.03 15.59
CA TYR A 342 8.86 0.78 14.91
C TYR A 342 8.77 2.23 15.46
N ASP A 343 8.65 2.38 16.77
CA ASP A 343 8.54 3.70 17.42
C ASP A 343 9.79 4.57 17.16
N THR A 344 10.99 3.96 17.13
CA THR A 344 12.23 4.69 16.79
C THR A 344 12.31 5.09 15.31
N ALA A 345 11.84 4.26 14.40
CA ALA A 345 11.79 4.62 12.98
C ALA A 345 10.75 5.73 12.74
N LEU A 346 9.60 5.66 13.39
CA LEU A 346 8.56 6.68 13.32
C LEU A 346 9.05 8.06 13.79
N MET A 347 9.85 8.12 14.87
CA MET A 347 10.46 9.37 15.32
C MET A 347 11.39 9.99 14.25
N LEU A 348 12.07 9.16 13.44
CA LEU A 348 12.89 9.66 12.33
C LEU A 348 12.03 10.21 11.19
N ILE A 349 10.93 9.53 10.86
CA ILE A 349 9.98 10.03 9.87
C ILE A 349 9.35 11.34 10.34
N ASP A 350 8.93 11.42 11.59
CA ASP A 350 8.34 12.63 12.15
C ASP A 350 9.27 13.83 12.05
N ARG A 351 10.59 13.63 12.25
CA ARG A 351 11.59 14.68 12.02
C ARG A 351 11.63 15.15 10.56
N GLU A 352 11.49 14.22 9.61
CA GLU A 352 11.47 14.57 8.18
C GLU A 352 10.15 15.29 7.82
N ILE A 353 9.03 14.97 8.47
CA ILE A 353 7.78 15.73 8.35
C ILE A 353 7.98 17.16 8.88
N GLY A 354 8.70 17.35 9.98
CA GLY A 354 9.07 18.68 10.46
C GLY A 354 9.85 19.47 9.42
N ARG A 355 10.84 18.85 8.76
CA ARG A 355 11.59 19.49 7.67
C ARG A 355 10.71 19.86 6.47
N LEU A 356 9.70 19.02 6.14
CA LEU A 356 8.72 19.34 5.12
C LEU A 356 7.90 20.57 5.48
N ILE A 357 7.42 20.67 6.73
CA ILE A 357 6.69 21.83 7.24
C ILE A 357 7.56 23.09 7.14
N ASP A 358 8.83 23.01 7.57
CA ASP A 358 9.78 24.11 7.52
C ASP A 358 10.07 24.53 6.06
N ALA A 359 10.22 23.58 5.14
CA ALA A 359 10.41 23.86 3.71
C ALA A 359 9.20 24.60 3.11
N LEU A 360 7.97 24.17 3.41
CA LEU A 360 6.76 24.87 2.95
C LEU A 360 6.64 26.28 3.53
N ARG A 361 7.00 26.46 4.81
CA ARG A 361 6.99 27.78 5.46
C ARG A 361 8.04 28.72 4.88
N SER A 362 9.24 28.21 4.57
CA SER A 362 10.34 29.02 4.02
C SER A 362 10.01 29.64 2.66
N VAL A 363 9.05 29.08 1.93
CA VAL A 363 8.55 29.59 0.64
C VAL A 363 7.11 30.13 0.73
N GLU A 364 6.60 30.37 1.94
CA GLU A 364 5.26 30.92 2.24
C GLU A 364 4.10 30.14 1.60
N ARG A 365 4.24 28.79 1.50
CA ARG A 365 3.24 27.91 0.87
C ARG A 365 2.52 26.98 1.83
N PHE A 366 2.84 26.99 3.13
CA PHE A 366 2.26 26.08 4.09
C PHE A 366 0.72 26.20 4.14
N ASP A 367 0.20 27.42 4.21
CA ASP A 367 -1.24 27.69 4.32
C ASP A 367 -1.99 27.48 2.98
N ASP A 368 -1.26 27.53 1.85
CA ASP A 368 -1.76 27.29 0.51
C ASP A 368 -1.62 25.80 0.09
N THR A 369 -1.25 24.90 1.01
CA THR A 369 -1.02 23.48 0.71
C THR A 369 -1.94 22.60 1.53
N VAL A 370 -2.70 21.73 0.86
CA VAL A 370 -3.42 20.61 1.48
C VAL A 370 -2.43 19.49 1.73
N ILE A 371 -2.27 19.09 2.98
CA ILE A 371 -1.42 17.96 3.37
C ILE A 371 -2.32 16.84 3.88
N VAL A 372 -2.24 15.67 3.25
CA VAL A 372 -2.86 14.42 3.72
C VAL A 372 -1.77 13.46 4.10
N ILE A 373 -1.82 12.90 5.31
CA ILE A 373 -0.92 11.85 5.80
C ILE A 373 -1.75 10.65 6.21
N THR A 374 -1.38 9.47 5.71
CA THR A 374 -2.06 8.22 6.03
C THR A 374 -1.10 7.03 5.99
N GLY A 375 -1.55 5.86 6.47
CA GLY A 375 -0.95 4.56 6.14
C GLY A 375 -1.57 3.99 4.88
N ASP A 376 -0.86 3.14 4.17
CA ASP A 376 -1.47 2.25 3.18
C ASP A 376 -2.23 1.12 3.89
N HIS A 377 -1.61 0.52 4.89
CA HIS A 377 -2.17 -0.44 5.85
C HIS A 377 -1.48 -0.26 7.22
N GLY A 378 -1.88 -1.05 8.21
CA GLY A 378 -1.22 -1.09 9.51
C GLY A 378 0.03 -1.97 9.54
N ASN A 379 0.51 -2.30 10.74
CA ASN A 379 1.73 -3.08 10.92
C ASN A 379 1.60 -4.09 12.06
N PHE A 380 1.22 -5.32 11.73
CA PHE A 380 1.13 -6.44 12.65
C PHE A 380 2.42 -6.64 13.48
N TYR A 381 3.57 -6.46 12.84
CA TYR A 381 4.86 -6.69 13.50
C TYR A 381 5.20 -5.67 14.57
N ALA A 382 4.51 -4.52 14.61
CA ALA A 382 4.72 -3.49 15.61
C ALA A 382 4.13 -3.82 17.00
N GLY A 383 3.72 -5.06 17.25
CA GLY A 383 3.30 -5.52 18.55
C GLY A 383 1.85 -6.00 18.59
N SER A 384 1.53 -7.02 17.81
CA SER A 384 0.26 -7.74 17.95
C SER A 384 0.31 -8.68 19.15
N PRO A 385 -0.77 -8.80 19.93
CA PRO A 385 -0.93 -9.84 20.94
C PRO A 385 -1.10 -11.24 20.33
N ARG A 386 -1.37 -11.32 19.02
CA ARG A 386 -1.66 -12.54 18.28
C ARG A 386 -0.40 -13.21 17.73
N LYS A 387 -0.48 -14.53 17.51
CA LYS A 387 0.54 -15.25 16.74
C LYS A 387 0.40 -14.94 15.24
N ARG A 388 1.53 -14.89 14.53
CA ARG A 388 1.56 -14.71 13.08
C ARG A 388 0.78 -15.83 12.40
N GLY A 389 -0.36 -15.48 11.78
CA GLY A 389 -1.18 -16.37 10.96
C GLY A 389 -0.94 -16.19 9.46
N ASN A 390 -1.86 -16.74 8.65
CA ASN A 390 -1.92 -16.49 7.21
C ASN A 390 -2.09 -14.99 6.94
N VAL A 391 -1.38 -14.46 5.95
CA VAL A 391 -1.44 -13.03 5.56
C VAL A 391 -2.87 -12.62 5.22
N ALA A 392 -3.64 -13.49 4.57
CA ALA A 392 -5.02 -13.23 4.19
C ALA A 392 -5.96 -13.00 5.39
N LEU A 393 -5.62 -13.56 6.56
CA LEU A 393 -6.40 -13.43 7.80
C LEU A 393 -5.94 -12.26 8.68
N ARG A 394 -4.99 -11.45 8.23
CA ARG A 394 -4.49 -10.29 8.97
C ARG A 394 -5.33 -9.06 8.66
N THR A 395 -6.56 -9.04 9.15
CA THR A 395 -7.48 -7.91 8.98
C THR A 395 -8.00 -7.40 10.34
N HIS A 396 -7.18 -7.60 11.38
CA HIS A 396 -7.40 -7.00 12.69
C HIS A 396 -6.93 -5.54 12.73
N PHE A 397 -7.24 -4.84 13.81
CA PHE A 397 -6.93 -3.42 13.95
C PHE A 397 -5.44 -3.08 13.69
N GLU A 398 -4.50 -3.97 14.06
CA GLU A 398 -3.08 -3.72 13.84
C GLU A 398 -2.69 -3.68 12.36
N ASP A 399 -3.47 -4.33 11.51
CA ASP A 399 -3.16 -4.48 10.08
C ASP A 399 -3.92 -3.51 9.20
N ILE A 400 -5.11 -3.05 9.64
CA ILE A 400 -5.99 -2.25 8.77
C ILE A 400 -6.46 -0.93 9.36
N ASP A 401 -6.30 -0.68 10.68
CA ASP A 401 -6.64 0.63 11.24
C ASP A 401 -5.49 1.61 10.99
N ILE A 402 -5.76 2.61 10.16
CA ILE A 402 -4.82 3.63 9.70
C ILE A 402 -5.33 5.03 10.04
N PRO A 403 -4.45 6.03 10.18
CA PRO A 403 -4.88 7.41 10.38
C PRO A 403 -5.24 8.08 9.04
N LEU A 404 -6.19 9.00 9.09
CA LEU A 404 -6.33 10.10 8.16
C LEU A 404 -5.99 11.39 8.90
N ILE A 405 -4.86 12.00 8.58
CA ILE A 405 -4.43 13.29 9.11
C ILE A 405 -4.46 14.29 7.95
N MET A 406 -5.16 15.42 8.14
CA MET A 406 -5.31 16.42 7.09
C MET A 406 -5.04 17.82 7.65
N SER A 407 -4.29 18.62 6.90
CA SER A 407 -4.02 20.02 7.19
C SER A 407 -4.17 20.88 5.94
N GLY A 408 -4.36 22.18 6.09
CA GLY A 408 -4.53 23.12 4.97
C GLY A 408 -5.88 23.02 4.26
N CYS A 409 -6.87 22.31 4.82
CA CYS A 409 -8.23 22.18 4.29
C CYS A 409 -9.27 22.63 5.31
N GLY A 410 -10.55 22.69 4.90
CA GLY A 410 -11.67 22.94 5.81
C GLY A 410 -11.84 21.86 6.88
N ALA A 411 -12.63 22.17 7.91
CA ALA A 411 -12.99 21.21 8.96
C ALA A 411 -13.87 20.09 8.40
N LEU A 412 -13.61 18.86 8.79
CA LEU A 412 -14.49 17.73 8.51
C LEU A 412 -15.81 17.87 9.32
N PRO A 413 -16.91 17.31 8.83
CA PRO A 413 -18.14 17.22 9.60
C PRO A 413 -17.91 16.54 10.97
N LYS A 414 -18.62 16.99 12.01
CA LYS A 414 -18.43 16.44 13.38
C LYS A 414 -18.78 14.95 13.50
N ASN A 415 -19.74 14.49 12.70
CA ASN A 415 -20.25 13.12 12.73
C ASN A 415 -20.00 12.47 11.36
N ILE A 416 -18.73 12.23 11.04
CA ILE A 416 -18.39 11.45 9.85
C ILE A 416 -18.54 9.96 10.16
N GLY A 417 -18.97 9.20 9.14
CA GLY A 417 -18.86 7.75 9.12
C GLY A 417 -17.40 7.31 9.05
N LEU A 418 -17.19 6.07 8.70
CA LEU A 418 -15.84 5.55 8.48
C LEU A 418 -15.26 6.12 7.19
N VAL A 419 -13.94 6.22 7.16
CA VAL A 419 -13.18 6.54 5.95
C VAL A 419 -12.35 5.32 5.57
N ASP A 420 -12.42 4.92 4.30
CA ASP A 420 -11.59 3.84 3.78
C ASP A 420 -10.44 4.39 2.90
N SER A 421 -9.57 3.52 2.40
CA SER A 421 -8.46 3.97 1.53
C SER A 421 -8.95 4.73 0.29
N MET A 422 -10.08 4.32 -0.29
CA MET A 422 -10.70 5.02 -1.42
C MET A 422 -11.23 6.39 -0.98
N GLY A 423 -11.88 6.44 0.17
CA GLY A 423 -12.41 7.66 0.78
C GLY A 423 -11.33 8.66 1.16
N ILE A 424 -10.15 8.21 1.62
CA ILE A 424 -8.99 9.07 1.87
C ILE A 424 -8.61 9.84 0.61
N THR A 425 -8.48 9.14 -0.52
CA THR A 425 -8.11 9.77 -1.78
C THR A 425 -9.23 10.64 -2.33
N ALA A 426 -10.51 10.23 -2.20
CA ALA A 426 -11.65 11.07 -2.55
C ALA A 426 -11.68 12.36 -1.73
N THR A 427 -11.37 12.28 -0.44
CA THR A 427 -11.27 13.44 0.46
C THR A 427 -10.13 14.38 0.06
N TYR A 428 -8.99 13.83 -0.36
CA TYR A 428 -7.88 14.63 -0.87
C TYR A 428 -8.25 15.42 -2.13
N LEU A 429 -8.90 14.76 -3.10
CA LEU A 429 -9.39 15.43 -4.31
C LEU A 429 -10.41 16.53 -3.98
N ASP A 430 -11.35 16.24 -3.09
CA ASP A 430 -12.37 17.19 -2.67
C ASP A 430 -11.77 18.40 -1.93
N ALA A 431 -10.76 18.18 -1.07
CA ALA A 431 -10.01 19.25 -0.39
C ALA A 431 -9.29 20.19 -1.38
N LEU A 432 -8.88 19.68 -2.55
CA LEU A 432 -8.31 20.46 -3.64
C LEU A 432 -9.36 21.07 -4.58
N GLY A 433 -10.64 20.81 -4.34
CA GLY A 433 -11.74 21.27 -5.18
C GLY A 433 -11.89 20.50 -6.50
N ILE A 434 -11.33 19.30 -6.60
CA ILE A 434 -11.35 18.45 -7.78
C ILE A 434 -12.58 17.53 -7.73
N THR A 435 -13.40 17.56 -8.77
CA THR A 435 -14.55 16.66 -8.90
C THR A 435 -14.08 15.22 -9.09
N ALA A 436 -14.61 14.30 -8.32
CA ALA A 436 -14.33 12.87 -8.45
C ALA A 436 -14.83 12.34 -9.81
N HIS A 437 -14.07 11.43 -10.43
CA HIS A 437 -14.49 10.73 -11.65
C HIS A 437 -15.60 9.72 -11.33
N GLU A 438 -16.51 9.47 -12.26
CA GLU A 438 -17.66 8.56 -12.09
C GLU A 438 -17.28 7.12 -11.73
N SER A 439 -16.10 6.67 -12.13
CA SER A 439 -15.59 5.31 -11.80
C SER A 439 -15.07 5.18 -10.38
N PHE A 440 -14.95 6.28 -9.63
CA PHE A 440 -14.41 6.26 -8.27
C PHE A 440 -15.50 5.83 -7.28
N LYS A 441 -15.20 4.82 -6.47
CA LYS A 441 -16.11 4.27 -5.45
C LYS A 441 -15.92 4.91 -4.06
N GLY A 442 -14.82 5.66 -3.85
CA GLY A 442 -14.53 6.31 -2.58
C GLY A 442 -15.50 7.43 -2.25
N ILE A 443 -15.95 7.49 -0.99
CA ILE A 443 -16.81 8.55 -0.47
C ILE A 443 -15.94 9.51 0.34
N SER A 444 -15.96 10.80 -0.03
CA SER A 444 -15.23 11.84 0.69
C SER A 444 -15.70 11.95 2.15
N ALA A 445 -14.75 12.17 3.07
CA ALA A 445 -15.07 12.48 4.46
C ALA A 445 -15.87 13.78 4.59
N PHE A 446 -15.74 14.72 3.64
CA PHE A 446 -16.58 15.92 3.60
C PHE A 446 -18.04 15.62 3.23
N ASP A 447 -18.30 14.52 2.52
CA ASP A 447 -19.63 14.03 2.18
C ASP A 447 -20.19 13.06 3.25
N GLY A 448 -19.48 12.88 4.37
CA GLY A 448 -19.93 12.10 5.51
C GLY A 448 -19.31 10.72 5.65
N GLY A 449 -18.46 10.27 4.72
CA GLY A 449 -17.80 8.94 4.78
C GLY A 449 -18.75 7.75 4.59
N CYS A 450 -18.31 6.56 5.00
CA CYS A 450 -19.01 5.30 4.82
C CYS A 450 -19.70 4.80 6.11
N GLU A 451 -20.76 4.05 5.97
CA GLU A 451 -21.46 3.37 7.07
C GLU A 451 -20.65 2.17 7.58
N ALA A 452 -20.06 1.45 6.66
CA ALA A 452 -19.12 0.35 6.93
C ALA A 452 -18.03 0.29 5.84
N VAL A 453 -16.90 -0.28 6.18
CA VAL A 453 -15.75 -0.47 5.28
C VAL A 453 -15.53 -1.95 5.02
N ILE A 454 -15.29 -2.29 3.75
CA ILE A 454 -14.89 -3.63 3.33
C ILE A 454 -13.37 -3.64 3.07
N THR A 455 -12.69 -4.51 3.81
CA THR A 455 -11.31 -4.92 3.54
C THR A 455 -11.33 -6.26 2.85
N GLU A 456 -10.61 -6.43 1.73
CA GLU A 456 -10.68 -7.66 0.95
C GLU A 456 -9.32 -8.14 0.44
N SER A 457 -9.18 -9.46 0.26
CA SER A 457 -7.94 -10.09 -0.16
C SER A 457 -8.16 -11.50 -0.71
N ALA A 458 -7.34 -11.90 -1.68
CA ALA A 458 -7.17 -13.30 -2.10
C ALA A 458 -5.88 -13.92 -1.53
N GLY A 459 -5.26 -13.27 -0.53
CA GLY A 459 -3.98 -13.68 0.06
C GLY A 459 -2.76 -13.32 -0.78
N SER A 460 -1.58 -13.76 -0.31
CA SER A 460 -0.32 -13.51 -1.02
C SER A 460 -0.22 -14.34 -2.30
N GLY A 461 0.37 -13.76 -3.33
CA GLY A 461 0.52 -14.34 -4.65
C GLY A 461 -0.50 -13.78 -5.63
N ASN A 462 -0.75 -14.52 -6.71
CA ASN A 462 -1.72 -14.10 -7.72
C ASN A 462 -3.14 -14.08 -7.14
N ALA A 463 -3.90 -13.01 -7.36
CA ALA A 463 -5.31 -12.94 -6.99
C ALA A 463 -6.13 -13.71 -8.05
N ASP A 464 -6.17 -15.02 -7.92
CA ASP A 464 -7.04 -15.86 -8.73
C ASP A 464 -8.43 -15.82 -8.09
N LEU A 465 -9.29 -14.98 -8.64
CA LEU A 465 -10.63 -14.76 -8.10
C LEU A 465 -11.55 -15.96 -8.27
N GLU A 466 -11.25 -16.85 -9.22
CA GLU A 466 -12.07 -18.02 -9.51
C GLU A 466 -11.72 -19.22 -8.63
N ASN A 467 -10.45 -19.43 -8.31
CA ASN A 467 -9.99 -20.68 -7.69
C ASN A 467 -9.45 -20.51 -6.26
N ARG A 468 -9.16 -19.29 -5.80
CA ARG A 468 -8.61 -19.06 -4.45
C ARG A 468 -9.68 -18.66 -3.46
N ASP A 469 -9.45 -18.95 -2.18
CA ASP A 469 -10.28 -18.41 -1.10
C ASP A 469 -10.21 -16.88 -1.11
N LEU A 470 -11.37 -16.23 -1.01
CA LEU A 470 -11.49 -14.78 -0.91
C LEU A 470 -11.85 -14.40 0.52
N TYR A 471 -11.09 -13.48 1.07
CA TYR A 471 -11.25 -13.03 2.45
C TYR A 471 -11.83 -11.63 2.48
N PHE A 472 -12.82 -11.45 3.33
CA PHE A 472 -13.50 -10.17 3.54
C PHE A 472 -13.53 -9.82 5.01
N THR A 473 -13.44 -8.53 5.31
CA THR A 473 -13.68 -8.01 6.65
C THR A 473 -14.60 -6.80 6.53
N VAL A 474 -15.71 -6.85 7.21
CA VAL A 474 -16.66 -5.72 7.32
C VAL A 474 -16.43 -5.03 8.65
N THR A 475 -16.06 -3.77 8.59
CA THR A 475 -15.77 -2.94 9.77
C THR A 475 -16.79 -1.81 9.88
N THR A 476 -17.43 -1.69 11.02
CA THR A 476 -18.24 -0.52 11.45
C THR A 476 -17.53 0.18 12.61
N HIS A 477 -18.11 1.27 13.12
CA HIS A 477 -17.60 1.91 14.35
C HIS A 477 -17.59 0.96 15.55
N CYS A 478 -18.54 0.03 15.60
CA CYS A 478 -18.75 -0.85 16.75
C CYS A 478 -18.17 -2.25 16.56
N TYR A 479 -18.29 -2.79 15.35
CA TYR A 479 -18.03 -4.21 15.09
C TYR A 479 -17.05 -4.42 13.95
N ARG A 480 -16.32 -5.51 14.04
CA ARG A 480 -15.50 -6.05 12.94
C ARG A 480 -15.84 -7.51 12.74
N MET A 481 -16.31 -7.86 11.54
CA MET A 481 -16.64 -9.24 11.15
C MET A 481 -15.72 -9.71 10.03
N MET A 482 -15.09 -10.86 10.25
CA MET A 482 -14.21 -11.51 9.26
C MET A 482 -14.93 -12.67 8.60
N LEU A 483 -14.82 -12.78 7.27
CA LEU A 483 -15.47 -13.80 6.47
C LEU A 483 -14.48 -14.38 5.44
N VAL A 484 -14.79 -15.59 4.98
CA VAL A 484 -14.08 -16.22 3.86
C VAL A 484 -15.08 -16.86 2.90
N LEU A 485 -14.88 -16.64 1.61
CA LEU A 485 -15.59 -17.32 0.53
C LEU A 485 -14.73 -18.49 0.03
N ILE A 486 -15.19 -19.72 0.27
CA ILE A 486 -14.55 -20.96 -0.17
C ILE A 486 -15.49 -21.66 -1.14
N GLY A 487 -15.10 -21.76 -2.42
CA GLY A 487 -16.04 -22.13 -3.47
C GLY A 487 -17.22 -21.16 -3.48
N SER A 488 -18.44 -21.65 -3.39
CA SER A 488 -19.67 -20.86 -3.28
C SER A 488 -20.14 -20.58 -1.84
N GLN A 489 -19.36 -20.98 -0.82
CA GLN A 489 -19.78 -20.87 0.59
C GLN A 489 -19.11 -19.70 1.29
N LEU A 490 -19.89 -18.73 1.77
CA LEU A 490 -19.43 -17.62 2.60
C LEU A 490 -19.51 -18.03 4.09
N LYS A 491 -18.34 -18.15 4.75
CA LYS A 491 -18.20 -18.58 6.15
C LYS A 491 -17.70 -17.43 7.01
N ILE A 492 -18.23 -17.32 8.23
CA ILE A 492 -17.77 -16.36 9.24
C ILE A 492 -16.55 -16.95 9.94
N LEU A 493 -15.50 -16.16 10.06
CA LEU A 493 -14.25 -16.50 10.76
C LEU A 493 -14.20 -15.90 12.16
N GLY A 494 -14.88 -14.80 12.41
CA GLY A 494 -14.96 -14.15 13.70
C GLY A 494 -15.76 -12.86 13.67
N LEU A 495 -16.30 -12.46 14.82
CA LEU A 495 -16.95 -11.17 15.08
C LEU A 495 -16.37 -10.58 16.36
N PHE A 496 -16.02 -9.29 16.33
CA PHE A 496 -15.42 -8.58 17.46
C PHE A 496 -16.18 -7.28 17.74
N ASP A 497 -16.47 -7.00 19.02
CA ASP A 497 -17.00 -5.71 19.47
C ASP A 497 -15.84 -4.79 19.85
N LYS A 498 -15.52 -3.83 19.01
CA LYS A 498 -14.37 -2.92 19.17
C LYS A 498 -14.49 -1.99 20.36
N ARG A 499 -15.70 -1.78 20.92
CA ARG A 499 -15.92 -0.89 22.07
C ARG A 499 -15.54 -1.57 23.40
N SER A 500 -15.88 -2.85 23.53
CA SER A 500 -15.61 -3.65 24.73
C SER A 500 -14.32 -4.44 24.65
N ASP A 501 -13.85 -4.74 23.42
CA ASP A 501 -12.64 -5.52 23.12
C ASP A 501 -11.82 -4.85 22.00
N PRO A 502 -11.16 -3.71 22.30
CA PRO A 502 -10.38 -2.98 21.29
C PRO A 502 -9.19 -3.78 20.74
N ASP A 503 -8.73 -4.80 21.48
CA ASP A 503 -7.67 -5.72 21.05
C ASP A 503 -8.20 -6.89 20.21
N GLU A 504 -9.52 -7.00 20.01
CA GLU A 504 -10.18 -8.01 19.17
C GLU A 504 -9.77 -9.46 19.52
N LEU A 505 -9.78 -9.78 20.83
CA LEU A 505 -9.36 -11.08 21.36
C LEU A 505 -10.54 -12.03 21.57
N LEU A 506 -11.74 -11.50 21.77
CA LEU A 506 -12.96 -12.24 22.07
C LEU A 506 -13.83 -12.40 20.81
N ASP A 507 -13.86 -13.60 20.26
CA ASP A 507 -14.73 -13.93 19.12
C ASP A 507 -16.18 -14.15 19.59
N LEU A 508 -17.09 -13.28 19.13
CA LEU A 508 -18.50 -13.27 19.43
C LEU A 508 -19.36 -13.93 18.33
N SER A 509 -18.74 -14.51 17.31
CA SER A 509 -19.46 -15.04 16.13
C SER A 509 -20.40 -16.23 16.45
N LYS A 510 -20.21 -16.88 17.59
CA LYS A 510 -21.02 -18.01 18.05
C LYS A 510 -22.05 -17.65 19.13
N ASP A 511 -22.06 -16.41 19.61
CA ASP A 511 -23.02 -15.95 20.63
C ASP A 511 -24.34 -15.54 19.94
N PRO A 512 -25.48 -16.21 20.23
CA PRO A 512 -26.77 -15.91 19.61
C PRO A 512 -27.24 -14.45 19.76
N LYS A 513 -26.75 -13.74 20.79
CA LYS A 513 -27.07 -12.32 21.01
C LYS A 513 -26.62 -11.42 19.86
N TYR A 514 -25.64 -11.85 19.07
CA TYR A 514 -25.08 -11.08 17.94
C TYR A 514 -25.61 -11.56 16.57
N ALA A 515 -26.60 -12.46 16.53
CA ALA A 515 -27.12 -12.99 15.27
C ALA A 515 -27.63 -11.90 14.33
N GLU A 516 -28.31 -10.87 14.87
CA GLU A 516 -28.79 -9.74 14.07
C GLU A 516 -27.64 -8.90 13.51
N VAL A 517 -26.63 -8.60 14.32
CA VAL A 517 -25.41 -7.89 13.88
C VAL A 517 -24.71 -8.65 12.77
N ILE A 518 -24.55 -9.94 12.94
CA ILE A 518 -23.96 -10.83 11.93
C ILE A 518 -24.75 -10.74 10.62
N SER A 519 -26.07 -10.85 10.69
CA SER A 519 -26.95 -10.77 9.54
C SER A 519 -26.82 -9.43 8.80
N GLN A 520 -26.80 -8.32 9.53
CA GLN A 520 -26.67 -6.98 8.95
C GLN A 520 -25.31 -6.81 8.24
N LEU A 521 -24.21 -7.16 8.89
CA LEU A 521 -22.86 -7.03 8.31
C LEU A 521 -22.67 -7.94 7.10
N ARG A 522 -23.23 -9.14 7.15
CA ARG A 522 -23.22 -10.07 6.03
C ARG A 522 -24.01 -9.51 4.83
N SER A 523 -25.21 -8.98 5.07
CA SER A 523 -26.04 -8.38 4.03
C SER A 523 -25.36 -7.16 3.39
N TYR A 524 -24.65 -6.36 4.20
CA TYR A 524 -23.87 -5.26 3.67
C TYR A 524 -22.80 -5.75 2.69
N LEU A 525 -22.04 -6.78 3.05
CA LEU A 525 -21.03 -7.37 2.16
C LEU A 525 -21.68 -7.92 0.89
N GLU A 526 -22.77 -8.70 1.03
CA GLU A 526 -23.48 -9.33 -0.10
C GLU A 526 -24.02 -8.29 -1.08
N LYS A 527 -24.45 -7.14 -0.60
CA LYS A 527 -24.92 -6.02 -1.42
C LYS A 527 -23.75 -5.32 -2.13
N GLU A 528 -22.75 -4.92 -1.37
CA GLU A 528 -21.64 -4.10 -1.91
C GLU A 528 -20.68 -4.90 -2.81
N ARG A 529 -20.58 -6.22 -2.59
CA ARG A 529 -19.69 -7.12 -3.35
C ARG A 529 -20.43 -8.22 -4.10
N ALA A 530 -21.67 -7.94 -4.50
CA ALA A 530 -22.49 -8.87 -5.26
C ALA A 530 -21.81 -9.35 -6.55
N ASP A 531 -21.05 -8.46 -7.20
CA ASP A 531 -20.27 -8.76 -8.41
C ASP A 531 -19.22 -9.85 -8.19
N ILE A 532 -18.44 -9.75 -7.11
CA ILE A 532 -17.38 -10.74 -6.77
C ILE A 532 -18.00 -12.05 -6.28
N LEU A 533 -19.07 -11.97 -5.49
CA LEU A 533 -19.76 -13.15 -4.98
C LEU A 533 -20.43 -13.95 -6.11
N ALA A 534 -21.03 -13.26 -7.07
CA ALA A 534 -21.65 -13.90 -8.24
C ALA A 534 -20.66 -14.67 -9.13
N MET A 535 -19.39 -14.26 -9.19
CA MET A 535 -18.33 -14.99 -9.92
C MET A 535 -18.11 -16.42 -9.38
N ARG A 536 -18.63 -16.73 -8.19
CA ARG A 536 -18.49 -18.03 -7.49
C ARG A 536 -19.80 -18.76 -7.36
N ASP A 537 -20.80 -18.47 -8.19
CA ASP A 537 -22.15 -19.06 -8.08
C ASP A 537 -22.73 -18.95 -6.66
N TYR A 538 -22.35 -17.89 -5.93
CA TYR A 538 -22.89 -17.64 -4.60
C TYR A 538 -24.36 -17.25 -4.70
N SER A 539 -25.23 -18.07 -4.09
CA SER A 539 -26.65 -17.77 -3.92
C SER A 539 -26.91 -17.33 -2.47
N GLN A 540 -27.58 -16.19 -2.31
CA GLN A 540 -27.98 -15.73 -0.98
C GLN A 540 -28.94 -16.74 -0.34
N PRO A 541 -28.76 -17.10 0.95
CA PRO A 541 -29.80 -17.86 1.66
C PRO A 541 -31.07 -17.02 1.73
N GLU A 542 -32.21 -17.64 1.43
CA GLU A 542 -33.54 -17.03 1.52
C GLU A 542 -33.82 -16.58 2.97
N GLN A 543 -33.49 -15.35 3.31
CA GLN A 543 -33.94 -14.69 4.55
C GLN A 543 -34.23 -13.21 4.29
N ALA A 544 -35.42 -12.79 4.77
CA ALA A 544 -35.89 -11.42 4.67
C ALA A 544 -35.01 -10.46 5.46
N TYR A 545 -34.46 -9.48 4.79
CA TYR A 545 -33.60 -8.45 5.39
C TYR A 545 -34.39 -7.19 5.69
N SER A 546 -34.39 -6.73 6.95
CA SER A 546 -34.81 -5.38 7.29
C SER A 546 -33.63 -4.41 7.11
N ASN A 547 -33.76 -3.52 6.13
CA ASN A 547 -32.81 -2.42 5.91
C ASN A 547 -32.83 -1.42 7.06
N LYS A 548 -32.04 -1.63 8.09
CA LYS A 548 -31.67 -0.55 9.01
C LYS A 548 -30.43 -0.97 9.79
N PHE A 549 -29.27 -0.41 9.45
CA PHE A 549 -28.25 -0.16 10.47
C PHE A 549 -28.84 0.87 11.42
N ALA A 550 -29.71 0.43 12.33
CA ALA A 550 -30.32 1.31 13.30
C ALA A 550 -29.23 1.73 14.29
N SER A 551 -28.82 2.97 14.19
CA SER A 551 -28.41 3.85 15.29
C SER A 551 -28.10 3.15 16.62
N ALA A 552 -26.93 2.52 16.74
CA ALA A 552 -26.22 2.44 17.99
C ALA A 552 -25.26 3.66 18.02
N ARG A 553 -25.84 4.83 18.24
CA ARG A 553 -25.12 6.04 18.66
C ARG A 553 -24.85 5.99 20.14
#